data_b98835b40e12020b4b5b2487502b05ae
#
_entry.id   b98835b40e12020b4b5b2487502b05ae
#
_cell.length_a   1.000
_cell.length_b   1.000
_cell.length_c   1.000
_cell.angle_alpha   90.00
_cell.angle_beta   90.00
_cell.angle_gamma   90.00
#
_symmetry.space_group_name_H-M   'P 1'
#
loop_
_entity.id
_entity.type
_entity.pdbx_description
1 polymer ?
#
loop_
_entity_poly.entity_id
_entity_poly.type
_entity_poly.pdbx_seq_one_letter_code
_entity_poly.pdbx_strand_id
1 'polypeptide(L)'
;MWSAPFGKNASQAYGEPEVFATHEFDAEKARQFTRAMHSLSIGSACVWPTRLPLAAHRVALDIGGASGAHAIGLATHWPELKGIVFDLQEIGPLADEYARQYGLSSRITHCGGDMWRDPYPAADLHVYSNVFHDWTPDKNRFLAQKSYDALPVGGRIVIHEALFDDAGGPPTLAGYNLLMLSWTTQGRQYSGKEISGLLSDVGFTAPQVIPSLGYYSIVTAQKTQA
;
A
#
# COMPACT_ATOMS: atom_id res chain seq x y z
N MET A 1 6.14 3.55 29.42
CA MET A 1 6.87 2.49 28.72
C MET A 1 5.83 1.69 27.95
N TRP A 2 5.67 1.94 26.67
CA TRP A 2 4.69 1.26 25.82
C TRP A 2 5.28 -0.09 25.45
N SER A 3 4.86 -1.16 26.11
CA SER A 3 5.18 -2.51 25.65
C SER A 3 4.38 -2.74 24.36
N ALA A 4 5.05 -2.99 23.26
CA ALA A 4 4.39 -3.42 22.03
C ALA A 4 3.44 -4.58 22.37
N PRO A 5 2.21 -4.60 21.82
CA PRO A 5 1.21 -5.60 22.18
C PRO A 5 1.58 -7.05 21.84
N PHE A 6 2.80 -7.29 21.35
CA PHE A 6 3.23 -8.56 20.77
C PHE A 6 4.30 -9.32 21.56
N GLY A 7 4.65 -8.91 22.77
CA GLY A 7 5.48 -9.71 23.70
C GLY A 7 6.91 -10.03 23.31
N LYS A 8 7.35 -9.70 22.10
CA LYS A 8 8.74 -9.69 21.62
C LYS A 8 8.97 -8.36 20.93
N ASN A 9 10.21 -7.88 20.85
CA ASN A 9 10.53 -6.64 20.16
C ASN A 9 9.81 -6.57 18.83
N ALA A 10 9.13 -5.46 18.56
CA ALA A 10 8.45 -5.26 17.28
C ALA A 10 9.40 -5.49 16.09
N SER A 11 10.70 -5.14 16.25
CA SER A 11 11.75 -5.46 15.27
C SER A 11 11.94 -6.97 15.02
N GLN A 12 11.67 -7.82 16.00
CA GLN A 12 11.68 -9.28 15.81
C GLN A 12 10.41 -9.80 15.16
N ALA A 13 9.28 -9.09 15.35
CA ALA A 13 8.02 -9.46 14.72
C ALA A 13 7.95 -9.05 13.24
N TYR A 14 8.60 -7.94 12.85
CA TYR A 14 8.52 -7.38 11.50
C TYR A 14 9.86 -7.33 10.75
N GLY A 15 10.97 -7.69 11.41
CA GLY A 15 12.32 -7.60 10.85
C GLY A 15 12.76 -8.75 9.95
N GLU A 16 12.03 -9.84 9.95
CA GLU A 16 12.32 -11.00 9.10
C GLU A 16 11.26 -11.11 8.02
N PRO A 17 11.65 -11.30 6.74
CA PRO A 17 10.68 -11.54 5.65
C PRO A 17 9.78 -12.76 5.90
N GLU A 18 10.20 -13.62 6.82
CA GLU A 18 9.48 -14.83 7.22
C GLU A 18 8.39 -14.59 8.28
N VAL A 19 8.27 -13.40 8.85
CA VAL A 19 7.26 -13.14 9.89
C VAL A 19 5.85 -13.24 9.35
N PHE A 20 5.64 -12.87 8.09
CA PHE A 20 4.37 -13.11 7.41
C PHE A 20 4.23 -14.56 6.91
N ALA A 21 5.31 -15.35 6.92
CA ALA A 21 5.36 -16.73 6.46
C ALA A 21 5.45 -17.76 7.59
N THR A 22 5.67 -17.35 8.83
CA THR A 22 5.76 -18.29 9.96
C THR A 22 4.38 -18.63 10.50
N HIS A 23 4.21 -19.91 10.85
CA HIS A 23 3.00 -20.52 11.45
C HIS A 23 2.59 -19.92 12.82
N GLU A 24 3.22 -18.85 13.27
CA GLU A 24 2.89 -18.09 14.49
C GLU A 24 1.94 -16.91 14.23
N PHE A 25 1.29 -16.87 13.07
CA PHE A 25 0.32 -15.83 12.77
C PHE A 25 -0.89 -15.97 13.70
N ASP A 26 -0.95 -15.12 14.73
CA ASP A 26 -2.08 -15.02 15.63
C ASP A 26 -3.21 -14.24 14.91
N ALA A 27 -4.20 -14.96 14.42
CA ALA A 27 -5.31 -14.39 13.64
C ALA A 27 -6.05 -13.26 14.39
N GLU A 28 -6.15 -13.32 15.73
CA GLU A 28 -6.79 -12.25 16.49
C GLU A 28 -5.93 -11.00 16.56
N LYS A 29 -4.63 -11.13 16.72
CA LYS A 29 -3.70 -10.00 16.69
C LYS A 29 -3.65 -9.35 15.31
N ALA A 30 -3.63 -10.15 14.25
CA ALA A 30 -3.71 -9.65 12.89
C ALA A 30 -5.01 -8.88 12.64
N ARG A 31 -6.12 -9.38 13.13
CA ARG A 31 -7.42 -8.71 13.05
C ARG A 31 -7.41 -7.37 13.80
N GLN A 32 -6.86 -7.32 15.02
CA GLN A 32 -6.74 -6.08 15.79
C GLN A 32 -5.82 -5.08 15.09
N PHE A 33 -4.69 -5.52 14.58
CA PHE A 33 -3.77 -4.70 13.82
C PHE A 33 -4.42 -4.13 12.55
N THR A 34 -5.08 -4.98 11.77
CA THR A 34 -5.77 -4.56 10.54
C THR A 34 -6.88 -3.56 10.81
N ARG A 35 -7.64 -3.72 11.92
CA ARG A 35 -8.65 -2.73 12.34
C ARG A 35 -8.05 -1.39 12.73
N ALA A 36 -6.92 -1.40 13.45
CA ALA A 36 -6.20 -0.18 13.78
C ALA A 36 -5.69 0.52 12.51
N MET A 37 -5.09 -0.22 11.59
CA MET A 37 -4.62 0.29 10.30
C MET A 37 -5.76 0.82 9.43
N HIS A 38 -6.92 0.15 9.43
CA HIS A 38 -8.11 0.67 8.75
C HIS A 38 -8.50 2.06 9.26
N SER A 39 -8.57 2.22 10.57
CA SER A 39 -8.94 3.49 11.21
C SER A 39 -7.96 4.62 10.88
N LEU A 40 -6.67 4.31 10.74
CA LEU A 40 -5.64 5.27 10.36
C LEU A 40 -5.69 5.61 8.86
N SER A 41 -6.07 4.66 8.01
CA SER A 41 -5.95 4.77 6.55
C SER A 41 -7.20 5.31 5.88
N ILE A 42 -8.41 5.01 6.40
CA ILE A 42 -9.66 5.27 5.67
C ILE A 42 -9.87 6.75 5.33
N GLY A 43 -9.45 7.67 6.21
CA GLY A 43 -9.56 9.10 5.95
C GLY A 43 -8.75 9.53 4.72
N SER A 44 -7.48 9.15 4.66
CA SER A 44 -6.61 9.46 3.51
C SER A 44 -7.02 8.66 2.26
N ALA A 45 -7.48 7.43 2.43
CA ALA A 45 -7.97 6.56 1.36
C ALA A 45 -9.18 7.16 0.62
N CYS A 46 -10.04 7.89 1.30
CA CYS A 46 -11.18 8.59 0.69
C CYS A 46 -10.77 9.91 0.00
N VAL A 47 -9.61 10.48 0.32
CA VAL A 47 -9.18 11.78 -0.21
C VAL A 47 -8.33 11.65 -1.46
N TRP A 48 -7.28 10.81 -1.45
CA TRP A 48 -6.33 10.78 -2.56
C TRP A 48 -6.94 10.39 -3.92
N PRO A 49 -8.00 9.53 -4.03
CA PRO A 49 -8.59 9.22 -5.32
C PRO A 49 -9.17 10.45 -6.04
N THR A 50 -9.51 11.50 -5.29
CA THR A 50 -10.01 12.77 -5.86
C THR A 50 -8.90 13.60 -6.52
N ARG A 51 -7.62 13.25 -6.28
CA ARG A 51 -6.46 13.99 -6.79
C ARG A 51 -5.96 13.50 -8.15
N LEU A 52 -6.50 12.37 -8.63
CA LEU A 52 -6.09 11.74 -9.89
C LEU A 52 -7.29 11.51 -10.82
N PRO A 53 -7.12 11.73 -12.13
CA PRO A 53 -8.15 11.40 -13.12
C PRO A 53 -8.13 9.89 -13.42
N LEU A 54 -8.86 9.09 -12.65
CA LEU A 54 -8.88 7.63 -12.77
C LEU A 54 -10.09 7.08 -13.53
N ALA A 55 -10.92 7.92 -14.14
CA ALA A 55 -12.16 7.51 -14.84
C ALA A 55 -11.94 6.47 -15.96
N ALA A 56 -10.74 6.41 -16.54
CA ALA A 56 -10.40 5.45 -17.57
C ALA A 56 -10.06 4.05 -17.03
N HIS A 57 -9.69 3.95 -15.74
CA HIS A 57 -9.34 2.67 -15.11
C HIS A 57 -10.60 1.88 -14.73
N ARG A 58 -10.48 0.55 -14.72
CA ARG A 58 -11.60 -0.37 -14.45
C ARG A 58 -11.36 -1.26 -13.25
N VAL A 59 -10.12 -1.68 -13.03
CA VAL A 59 -9.76 -2.59 -11.93
C VAL A 59 -8.54 -2.05 -11.19
N ALA A 60 -8.71 -1.76 -9.91
CA ALA A 60 -7.62 -1.42 -9.01
C ALA A 60 -7.19 -2.66 -8.21
N LEU A 61 -5.89 -2.92 -8.16
CA LEU A 61 -5.26 -3.91 -7.29
C LEU A 61 -4.63 -3.18 -6.10
N ASP A 62 -5.18 -3.37 -4.93
CA ASP A 62 -4.71 -2.83 -3.64
C ASP A 62 -3.76 -3.85 -3.02
N ILE A 63 -2.44 -3.70 -3.25
CA ILE A 63 -1.41 -4.67 -2.92
C ILE A 63 -0.92 -4.44 -1.49
N GLY A 64 -1.00 -5.47 -0.65
CA GLY A 64 -0.85 -5.33 0.79
C GLY A 64 -2.01 -4.53 1.39
N GLY A 65 -3.20 -4.62 0.77
CA GLY A 65 -4.35 -3.77 1.04
C GLY A 65 -5.05 -4.01 2.38
N ALA A 66 -4.69 -5.06 3.10
CA ALA A 66 -5.21 -5.42 4.42
C ALA A 66 -6.75 -5.37 4.49
N SER A 67 -7.32 -4.35 5.13
CA SER A 67 -8.77 -4.14 5.23
C SER A 67 -9.43 -3.66 3.93
N GLY A 68 -8.66 -3.34 2.90
CA GLY A 68 -9.15 -2.77 1.65
C GLY A 68 -9.55 -1.29 1.75
N ALA A 69 -9.00 -0.54 2.70
CA ALA A 69 -9.35 0.88 2.88
C ALA A 69 -9.17 1.69 1.59
N HIS A 70 -8.09 1.45 0.85
CA HIS A 70 -7.81 2.17 -0.40
C HIS A 70 -8.70 1.69 -1.56
N ALA A 71 -8.99 0.39 -1.65
CA ALA A 71 -10.00 -0.14 -2.57
C ALA A 71 -11.38 0.47 -2.30
N ILE A 72 -11.76 0.63 -1.01
CA ILE A 72 -13.02 1.28 -0.59
C ILE A 72 -13.05 2.75 -1.03
N GLY A 73 -11.99 3.51 -0.74
CA GLY A 73 -11.90 4.92 -1.14
C GLY A 73 -12.00 5.12 -2.65
N LEU A 74 -11.29 4.29 -3.42
CA LEU A 74 -11.34 4.26 -4.87
C LEU A 74 -12.75 3.95 -5.40
N ALA A 75 -13.35 2.86 -4.94
CA ALA A 75 -14.66 2.43 -5.39
C ALA A 75 -15.79 3.41 -4.97
N THR A 76 -15.60 4.12 -3.86
CA THR A 76 -16.53 5.15 -3.42
C THR A 76 -16.49 6.36 -4.35
N HIS A 77 -15.30 6.81 -4.74
CA HIS A 77 -15.14 7.99 -5.59
C HIS A 77 -15.36 7.70 -7.08
N TRP A 78 -14.95 6.52 -7.55
CA TRP A 78 -15.05 6.10 -8.95
C TRP A 78 -16.04 4.93 -9.08
N PRO A 79 -17.33 5.18 -9.42
CA PRO A 79 -18.40 4.17 -9.39
C PRO A 79 -18.17 2.98 -10.33
N GLU A 80 -17.47 3.19 -11.44
CA GLU A 80 -17.17 2.14 -12.43
C GLU A 80 -15.93 1.30 -12.07
N LEU A 81 -15.14 1.73 -11.06
CA LEU A 81 -13.93 1.04 -10.67
C LEU A 81 -14.26 -0.12 -9.72
N LYS A 82 -13.69 -1.29 -10.01
CA LYS A 82 -13.67 -2.44 -9.12
C LYS A 82 -12.36 -2.49 -8.36
N GLY A 83 -12.38 -2.97 -7.12
CA GLY A 83 -11.20 -3.17 -6.30
C GLY A 83 -10.91 -4.64 -6.07
N ILE A 84 -9.65 -5.04 -6.16
CA ILE A 84 -9.15 -6.33 -5.69
C ILE A 84 -8.18 -6.03 -4.55
N VAL A 85 -8.50 -6.48 -3.34
CA VAL A 85 -7.58 -6.44 -2.21
C VAL A 85 -6.70 -7.66 -2.32
N PHE A 86 -5.42 -7.46 -2.60
CA PHE A 86 -4.44 -8.53 -2.71
C PHE A 86 -3.57 -8.57 -1.46
N ASP A 87 -3.83 -9.54 -0.61
CA ASP A 87 -3.13 -9.73 0.66
C ASP A 87 -3.14 -11.21 1.04
N LEU A 88 -2.49 -11.56 2.14
CA LEU A 88 -2.46 -12.94 2.63
C LEU A 88 -3.89 -13.49 2.80
N GLN A 89 -4.05 -14.79 2.55
CA GLN A 89 -5.36 -15.45 2.55
C GLN A 89 -6.13 -15.25 3.86
N GLU A 90 -5.42 -15.18 4.97
CA GLU A 90 -5.97 -15.03 6.32
C GLU A 90 -6.60 -13.66 6.57
N ILE A 91 -6.23 -12.66 5.78
CA ILE A 91 -6.75 -11.29 5.85
C ILE A 91 -8.11 -11.14 5.17
N GLY A 92 -8.40 -12.02 4.19
CA GLY A 92 -9.60 -11.96 3.35
C GLY A 92 -10.92 -11.74 4.09
N PRO A 93 -11.22 -12.49 5.16
CA PRO A 93 -12.49 -12.30 5.90
C PRO A 93 -12.69 -10.89 6.42
N LEU A 94 -11.60 -10.18 6.74
CA LEU A 94 -11.67 -8.81 7.24
C LEU A 94 -11.88 -7.80 6.11
N ALA A 95 -11.21 -7.99 4.97
CA ALA A 95 -11.45 -7.17 3.78
C ALA A 95 -12.92 -7.29 3.30
N ASP A 96 -13.48 -8.50 3.29
CA ASP A 96 -14.89 -8.75 2.96
C ASP A 96 -15.86 -8.13 3.97
N GLU A 97 -15.51 -8.14 5.27
CA GLU A 97 -16.29 -7.48 6.33
C GLU A 97 -16.39 -5.98 6.06
N TYR A 98 -15.27 -5.31 5.80
CA TYR A 98 -15.25 -3.87 5.52
C TYR A 98 -15.93 -3.54 4.19
N ALA A 99 -15.69 -4.29 3.12
CA ALA A 99 -16.39 -4.10 1.85
C ALA A 99 -17.93 -4.14 2.03
N ARG A 100 -18.41 -5.03 2.89
CA ARG A 100 -19.85 -5.14 3.24
C ARG A 100 -20.32 -3.94 4.07
N GLN A 101 -19.55 -3.51 5.07
CA GLN A 101 -19.90 -2.35 5.90
C GLN A 101 -20.06 -1.06 5.07
N TYR A 102 -19.25 -0.91 4.02
CA TYR A 102 -19.34 0.22 3.09
C TYR A 102 -20.32 0.01 1.92
N GLY A 103 -21.04 -1.13 1.87
CA GLY A 103 -21.99 -1.43 0.78
C GLY A 103 -21.32 -1.71 -0.57
N LEU A 104 -20.05 -2.16 -0.57
CA LEU A 104 -19.22 -2.32 -1.76
C LEU A 104 -18.89 -3.78 -2.12
N SER A 105 -19.57 -4.76 -1.50
CA SER A 105 -19.29 -6.19 -1.71
C SER A 105 -19.46 -6.66 -3.17
N SER A 106 -20.22 -5.94 -3.98
CA SER A 106 -20.37 -6.26 -5.42
C SER A 106 -19.24 -5.73 -6.29
N ARG A 107 -18.38 -4.86 -5.73
CA ARG A 107 -17.30 -4.19 -6.46
C ARG A 107 -15.92 -4.40 -5.86
N ILE A 108 -15.83 -4.85 -4.62
CA ILE A 108 -14.57 -5.14 -3.94
C ILE A 108 -14.53 -6.62 -3.61
N THR A 109 -13.44 -7.27 -3.98
CA THR A 109 -13.17 -8.69 -3.69
C THR A 109 -11.79 -8.83 -3.08
N HIS A 110 -11.59 -9.85 -2.26
CA HIS A 110 -10.27 -10.26 -1.80
C HIS A 110 -9.70 -11.33 -2.73
N CYS A 111 -8.41 -11.26 -2.98
CA CYS A 111 -7.61 -12.29 -3.62
C CYS A 111 -6.42 -12.61 -2.72
N GLY A 112 -6.40 -13.80 -2.14
CA GLY A 112 -5.29 -14.25 -1.29
C GLY A 112 -4.04 -14.51 -2.08
N GLY A 113 -2.89 -14.02 -1.59
CA GLY A 113 -1.59 -14.24 -2.21
C GLY A 113 -0.46 -13.50 -1.51
N ASP A 114 0.74 -13.94 -1.80
CA ASP A 114 1.99 -13.33 -1.34
C ASP A 114 2.52 -12.36 -2.40
N MET A 115 2.62 -11.06 -2.06
CA MET A 115 3.08 -10.04 -2.99
C MET A 115 4.49 -10.30 -3.54
N TRP A 116 5.29 -11.13 -2.85
CA TRP A 116 6.65 -11.48 -3.27
C TRP A 116 6.70 -12.65 -4.26
N ARG A 117 5.78 -13.61 -4.13
CA ARG A 117 5.86 -14.92 -4.81
C ARG A 117 4.76 -15.12 -5.85
N ASP A 118 3.53 -14.72 -5.52
CA ASP A 118 2.37 -15.04 -6.33
C ASP A 118 2.12 -14.02 -7.44
N PRO A 119 1.62 -14.42 -8.62
CA PRO A 119 1.31 -13.49 -9.69
C PRO A 119 0.22 -12.51 -9.27
N TYR A 120 0.31 -11.28 -9.76
CA TYR A 120 -0.73 -10.29 -9.52
C TYR A 120 -1.97 -10.57 -10.37
N PRO A 121 -3.19 -10.46 -9.78
CA PRO A 121 -4.42 -10.45 -10.56
C PRO A 121 -4.43 -9.36 -11.63
N ALA A 122 -5.12 -9.61 -12.73
CA ALA A 122 -5.23 -8.65 -13.81
C ALA A 122 -5.92 -7.36 -13.33
N ALA A 123 -5.22 -6.24 -13.48
CA ALA A 123 -5.67 -4.89 -13.12
C ALA A 123 -4.99 -3.85 -13.99
N ASP A 124 -5.57 -2.66 -14.10
CA ASP A 124 -5.03 -1.53 -14.85
C ASP A 124 -4.58 -0.36 -13.94
N LEU A 125 -4.80 -0.51 -12.64
CA LEU A 125 -4.34 0.39 -11.60
C LEU A 125 -3.78 -0.42 -10.43
N HIS A 126 -2.49 -0.27 -10.12
CA HIS A 126 -1.86 -0.87 -8.94
C HIS A 126 -1.66 0.18 -7.87
N VAL A 127 -2.02 -0.15 -6.63
CA VAL A 127 -1.92 0.72 -5.47
C VAL A 127 -1.13 0.03 -4.37
N TYR A 128 -0.17 0.74 -3.82
CA TYR A 128 0.54 0.39 -2.58
C TYR A 128 0.35 1.54 -1.60
N SER A 129 -0.15 1.25 -0.43
CA SER A 129 -0.28 2.26 0.61
C SER A 129 0.30 1.77 1.92
N ASN A 130 1.24 2.52 2.47
CA ASN A 130 1.99 2.14 3.67
C ASN A 130 2.66 0.75 3.51
N VAL A 131 3.23 0.49 2.34
CA VAL A 131 3.95 -0.75 2.00
C VAL A 131 5.41 -0.48 1.73
N PHE A 132 5.73 0.53 0.93
CA PHE A 132 7.11 0.79 0.51
C PHE A 132 8.00 1.19 1.69
N HIS A 133 7.45 1.86 2.67
CA HIS A 133 8.19 2.27 3.86
C HIS A 133 8.66 1.08 4.74
N ASP A 134 8.10 -0.10 4.59
CA ASP A 134 8.52 -1.30 5.34
C ASP A 134 9.75 -1.97 4.75
N TRP A 135 10.15 -1.61 3.53
CA TRP A 135 11.12 -2.37 2.75
C TRP A 135 12.31 -1.54 2.27
N THR A 136 13.41 -2.24 1.95
CA THR A 136 14.60 -1.64 1.34
C THR A 136 14.32 -1.17 -0.10
N PRO A 137 15.14 -0.23 -0.64
CA PRO A 137 15.01 0.22 -2.04
C PRO A 137 15.03 -0.92 -3.06
N ASP A 138 15.83 -1.97 -2.85
CA ASP A 138 15.92 -3.11 -3.76
C ASP A 138 14.63 -3.95 -3.76
N LYS A 139 14.03 -4.15 -2.58
CA LYS A 139 12.73 -4.82 -2.45
C LYS A 139 11.63 -4.00 -3.10
N ASN A 140 11.63 -2.70 -2.88
CA ASN A 140 10.66 -1.79 -3.52
C ASN A 140 10.84 -1.77 -5.04
N ARG A 141 12.07 -1.82 -5.55
CA ARG A 141 12.35 -1.96 -6.98
C ARG A 141 11.77 -3.27 -7.54
N PHE A 142 11.90 -4.38 -6.80
CA PHE A 142 11.29 -5.65 -7.18
C PHE A 142 9.76 -5.56 -7.28
N LEU A 143 9.08 -4.97 -6.28
CA LEU A 143 7.62 -4.80 -6.30
C LEU A 143 7.17 -3.88 -7.46
N ALA A 144 7.91 -2.80 -7.70
CA ALA A 144 7.65 -1.89 -8.80
C ALA A 144 7.84 -2.57 -10.16
N GLN A 145 8.90 -3.39 -10.32
CA GLN A 145 9.13 -4.18 -11.54
C GLN A 145 8.01 -5.18 -11.78
N LYS A 146 7.60 -5.90 -10.73
CA LYS A 146 6.48 -6.84 -10.80
C LYS A 146 5.17 -6.16 -11.21
N SER A 147 4.93 -4.95 -10.69
CA SER A 147 3.78 -4.13 -11.12
C SER A 147 3.91 -3.69 -12.57
N TYR A 148 5.12 -3.27 -12.99
CA TYR A 148 5.36 -2.89 -14.37
C TYR A 148 5.09 -4.03 -15.36
N ASP A 149 5.56 -5.23 -15.03
CA ASP A 149 5.38 -6.42 -15.85
C ASP A 149 3.89 -6.80 -15.98
N ALA A 150 3.14 -6.74 -14.87
CA ALA A 150 1.74 -7.14 -14.80
C ALA A 150 0.76 -6.11 -15.39
N LEU A 151 1.07 -4.82 -15.30
CA LEU A 151 0.19 -3.75 -15.81
C LEU A 151 0.14 -3.75 -17.35
N PRO A 152 -1.04 -3.50 -17.94
CA PRO A 152 -1.14 -3.24 -19.38
C PRO A 152 -0.50 -1.89 -19.75
N VAL A 153 -0.24 -1.67 -21.02
CA VAL A 153 0.10 -0.33 -21.55
C VAL A 153 -1.05 0.63 -21.22
N GLY A 154 -0.71 1.82 -20.73
CA GLY A 154 -1.66 2.80 -20.18
C GLY A 154 -2.00 2.57 -18.71
N GLY A 155 -1.61 1.43 -18.16
CA GLY A 155 -1.80 1.13 -16.74
C GLY A 155 -0.99 2.06 -15.83
N ARG A 156 -1.42 2.20 -14.60
CA ARG A 156 -0.89 3.17 -13.64
C ARG A 156 -0.49 2.50 -12.33
N ILE A 157 0.61 2.96 -11.76
CA ILE A 157 1.01 2.66 -10.39
C ILE A 157 0.78 3.90 -9.50
N VAL A 158 0.33 3.66 -8.26
CA VAL A 158 0.16 4.67 -7.22
C VAL A 158 0.80 4.15 -5.95
N ILE A 159 1.74 4.91 -5.40
CA ILE A 159 2.36 4.69 -4.09
C ILE A 159 1.84 5.80 -3.17
N HIS A 160 1.10 5.44 -2.13
CA HIS A 160 0.53 6.37 -1.16
C HIS A 160 1.25 6.22 0.17
N GLU A 161 2.04 7.22 0.54
CA GLU A 161 2.95 7.18 1.70
C GLU A 161 3.02 8.52 2.41
N ALA A 162 3.45 8.49 3.67
CA ALA A 162 3.96 9.66 4.34
C ALA A 162 5.39 9.93 3.84
N LEU A 163 5.57 10.99 3.06
CA LEU A 163 6.83 11.27 2.36
C LEU A 163 7.62 12.40 2.99
N PHE A 164 8.93 12.21 3.14
CA PHE A 164 9.84 13.31 3.41
C PHE A 164 9.89 14.29 2.24
N ASP A 165 10.05 15.57 2.55
CA ASP A 165 10.52 16.54 1.57
C ASP A 165 11.96 16.21 1.17
N ASP A 166 12.36 16.56 -0.05
CA ASP A 166 13.73 16.35 -0.52
C ASP A 166 14.77 17.13 0.35
N ALA A 167 14.33 18.13 1.10
CA ALA A 167 15.12 18.87 2.07
C ALA A 167 15.13 18.27 3.49
N GLY A 168 14.46 17.11 3.71
CA GLY A 168 14.46 16.39 4.98
C GLY A 168 13.38 16.81 5.98
N GLY A 169 12.35 17.56 5.56
CA GLY A 169 11.18 17.93 6.37
C GLY A 169 9.96 17.05 6.12
N PRO A 170 8.81 17.33 6.75
CA PRO A 170 8.65 18.15 7.96
C PRO A 170 9.08 17.38 9.23
N PRO A 171 9.34 18.08 10.36
CA PRO A 171 9.79 17.43 11.61
C PRO A 171 8.84 16.37 12.14
N THR A 172 7.54 16.46 11.87
CA THR A 172 6.54 15.44 12.24
C THR A 172 6.84 14.08 11.65
N LEU A 173 7.43 14.02 10.46
CA LEU A 173 7.82 12.75 9.81
C LEU A 173 9.09 12.15 10.42
N ALA A 174 9.93 12.93 11.08
CA ALA A 174 11.04 12.39 11.85
C ALA A 174 10.55 11.48 12.98
N GLY A 175 9.45 11.86 13.66
CA GLY A 175 8.79 11.00 14.65
C GLY A 175 8.23 9.71 14.02
N TYR A 176 7.65 9.80 12.85
CA TYR A 176 7.17 8.64 12.08
C TYR A 176 8.32 7.71 11.69
N ASN A 177 9.45 8.27 11.24
CA ASN A 177 10.63 7.49 10.90
C ASN A 177 11.22 6.76 12.11
N LEU A 178 11.26 7.41 13.29
CA LEU A 178 11.64 6.75 14.55
C LEU A 178 10.69 5.61 14.93
N LEU A 179 9.40 5.78 14.70
CA LEU A 179 8.43 4.72 14.88
C LEU A 179 8.72 3.53 13.94
N MET A 180 9.00 3.79 12.67
CA MET A 180 9.38 2.75 11.71
C MET A 180 10.62 1.97 12.14
N LEU A 181 11.67 2.64 12.63
CA LEU A 181 12.87 2.00 13.16
C LEU A 181 12.59 1.09 14.38
N SER A 182 11.47 1.31 15.08
CA SER A 182 11.03 0.44 16.18
C SER A 182 10.21 -0.77 15.71
N TRP A 183 9.65 -0.72 14.49
CA TRP A 183 8.73 -1.72 13.96
C TRP A 183 9.39 -2.63 12.92
N THR A 184 10.36 -2.10 12.18
CA THR A 184 11.05 -2.83 11.11
C THR A 184 12.55 -2.60 11.18
N THR A 185 13.34 -3.60 10.81
CA THR A 185 14.80 -3.49 10.69
C THR A 185 15.25 -2.95 9.33
N GLN A 186 14.37 -2.85 8.36
CA GLN A 186 14.67 -2.53 6.96
C GLN A 186 13.91 -1.30 6.45
N GLY A 187 12.82 -0.94 7.12
CA GLY A 187 11.94 0.13 6.68
C GLY A 187 12.46 1.52 7.04
N ARG A 188 12.04 2.47 6.25
CA ARG A 188 12.25 3.91 6.44
C ARG A 188 11.24 4.72 5.66
N GLN A 189 11.05 5.96 6.06
CA GLN A 189 10.30 6.88 5.21
C GLN A 189 11.15 7.28 4.00
N TYR A 190 10.52 7.37 2.84
CA TYR A 190 11.10 7.79 1.58
C TYR A 190 10.71 9.23 1.24
N SER A 191 11.48 9.88 0.37
CA SER A 191 11.03 11.11 -0.28
C SER A 191 10.28 10.80 -1.59
N GLY A 192 9.50 11.78 -2.05
CA GLY A 192 8.83 11.67 -3.35
C GLY A 192 9.81 11.50 -4.51
N LYS A 193 10.98 12.14 -4.43
CA LYS A 193 12.06 12.01 -5.41
C LYS A 193 12.65 10.61 -5.46
N GLU A 194 12.89 9.99 -4.29
CA GLU A 194 13.44 8.62 -4.23
C GLU A 194 12.48 7.62 -4.87
N ILE A 195 11.19 7.68 -4.54
CA ILE A 195 10.17 6.79 -5.15
C ILE A 195 10.03 7.07 -6.63
N SER A 196 10.00 8.34 -7.06
CA SER A 196 9.92 8.71 -8.47
C SER A 196 11.10 8.20 -9.27
N GLY A 197 12.32 8.28 -8.70
CA GLY A 197 13.52 7.72 -9.30
C GLY A 197 13.43 6.21 -9.47
N LEU A 198 13.00 5.51 -8.42
CA LEU A 198 12.80 4.06 -8.44
C LEU A 198 11.78 3.63 -9.51
N LEU A 199 10.66 4.34 -9.64
CA LEU A 199 9.66 4.04 -10.66
C LEU A 199 10.20 4.29 -12.08
N SER A 200 11.00 5.36 -12.27
CA SER A 200 11.63 5.65 -13.55
C SER A 200 12.67 4.61 -13.94
N ASP A 201 13.48 4.14 -12.98
CA ASP A 201 14.48 3.08 -13.21
C ASP A 201 13.86 1.77 -13.69
N VAL A 202 12.64 1.49 -13.29
CA VAL A 202 11.87 0.30 -13.69
C VAL A 202 11.21 0.47 -15.08
N GLY A 203 11.07 1.70 -15.56
CA GLY A 203 10.49 1.99 -16.88
C GLY A 203 9.15 2.70 -16.86
N PHE A 204 8.60 3.01 -15.67
CA PHE A 204 7.43 3.88 -15.58
C PHE A 204 7.78 5.30 -16.04
N THR A 205 6.84 5.96 -16.68
CA THR A 205 7.02 7.30 -17.25
C THR A 205 6.22 8.36 -16.49
N ALA A 206 6.68 9.61 -16.61
CA ALA A 206 6.03 10.80 -16.07
C ALA A 206 5.66 10.67 -14.58
N PRO A 207 6.60 10.31 -13.67
CA PRO A 207 6.31 10.24 -12.27
C PRO A 207 5.88 11.62 -11.74
N GLN A 208 4.85 11.63 -10.90
CA GLN A 208 4.30 12.83 -10.27
C GLN A 208 4.17 12.61 -8.78
N VAL A 209 4.53 13.60 -7.98
CA VAL A 209 4.31 13.63 -6.53
C VAL A 209 3.18 14.61 -6.25
N ILE A 210 2.10 14.13 -5.66
CA ILE A 210 0.88 14.92 -5.44
C ILE A 210 0.50 14.85 -3.95
N PRO A 211 0.40 15.97 -3.23
CA PRO A 211 -0.07 15.99 -1.86
C PRO A 211 -1.49 15.41 -1.72
N SER A 212 -1.71 14.63 -0.66
CA SER A 212 -2.98 14.02 -0.34
C SER A 212 -3.59 14.65 0.92
N LEU A 213 -3.67 13.90 2.01
CA LEU A 213 -4.22 14.33 3.29
C LEU A 213 -3.11 14.43 4.34
N GLY A 214 -3.00 15.58 5.01
CA GLY A 214 -2.01 15.79 6.05
C GLY A 214 -0.59 15.68 5.50
N TYR A 215 0.19 14.77 6.03
CA TYR A 215 1.57 14.48 5.59
C TYR A 215 1.66 13.35 4.54
N TYR A 216 0.53 12.80 4.12
CA TYR A 216 0.50 11.81 3.04
C TYR A 216 0.59 12.48 1.67
N SER A 217 1.28 11.80 0.77
CA SER A 217 1.33 12.13 -0.66
C SER A 217 1.18 10.86 -1.49
N ILE A 218 0.85 11.03 -2.75
CA ILE A 218 0.90 9.97 -3.75
C ILE A 218 2.06 10.21 -4.70
N VAL A 219 2.81 9.15 -4.98
CA VAL A 219 3.72 9.11 -6.14
C VAL A 219 3.07 8.21 -7.17
N THR A 220 2.84 8.73 -8.36
CA THR A 220 2.14 7.99 -9.42
C THR A 220 2.89 8.10 -10.74
N ALA A 221 2.87 7.02 -11.53
CA ALA A 221 3.47 6.97 -12.85
C ALA A 221 2.70 6.01 -13.76
N GLN A 222 2.93 6.09 -15.06
CA GLN A 222 2.23 5.28 -16.05
C GLN A 222 3.18 4.34 -16.78
N LYS A 223 2.68 3.17 -17.19
CA LYS A 223 3.32 2.31 -18.17
C LYS A 223 2.91 2.78 -19.56
N THR A 224 3.85 3.36 -20.29
CA THR A 224 3.65 3.71 -21.71
C THR A 224 4.28 2.65 -22.60
N GLN A 225 3.95 2.65 -23.90
CA GLN A 225 4.70 1.84 -24.85
C GLN A 225 6.17 2.27 -24.86
N ALA A 226 7.07 1.29 -24.83
CA ALA A 226 8.50 1.51 -25.04
C ALA A 226 8.76 1.91 -26.51
#